data_3860ed159dbb739eb3cb558de7e60fb5
#
_entry.id   3860ed159dbb739eb3cb558de7e60fb5
#
_cell.length_a   1.000
_cell.length_b   1.000
_cell.length_c   1.000
_cell.angle_alpha   90.00
_cell.angle_beta   90.00
_cell.angle_gamma   90.00
#
_symmetry.space_group_name_H-M   'P 1'
#
loop_
_entity.id
_entity.type
_entity.pdbx_description
1 polymer ?
#
loop_
_entity_poly.entity_id
_entity_poly.type
_entity_poly.pdbx_seq_one_letter_code
_entity_poly.pdbx_strand_id
1 'polypeptide(L)'
;MLICLLAGCTALPGEQLPSSRSIQDAGDLLRALQEAGAEPALTQGDLQAALGGSGSVLRVDEAEIQVYEYPSEGDREAVSKRIGPEGLLQGGTLVWLGHPNIWAAGRLIVAYVGTDGGVILLLSGLLGDPLTASESVVDEPYPPAVLAAMQALAQEL
;
A
#
# COMPACT_ATOMS: atom_id res chain seq x y z
N MET A 1 -15.89 39.13 -54.01
CA MET A 1 -14.62 38.66 -53.53
C MET A 1 -14.80 38.37 -52.01
N LEU A 2 -15.08 37.10 -51.67
CA LEU A 2 -15.49 36.66 -50.34
C LEU A 2 -14.31 35.93 -49.69
N ILE A 3 -13.76 36.50 -48.63
CA ILE A 3 -12.63 35.92 -47.87
C ILE A 3 -13.22 35.13 -46.68
N CYS A 4 -13.18 33.79 -46.76
CA CYS A 4 -13.48 32.91 -45.64
C CYS A 4 -12.24 32.80 -44.70
N LEU A 5 -12.35 33.38 -43.51
CA LEU A 5 -11.42 33.14 -42.40
C LEU A 5 -11.77 31.81 -41.75
N LEU A 6 -10.92 30.81 -41.95
CA LEU A 6 -10.94 29.56 -41.24
C LEU A 6 -10.26 29.77 -39.87
N ALA A 7 -11.06 29.82 -38.80
CA ALA A 7 -10.57 29.77 -37.45
C ALA A 7 -10.14 28.30 -37.12
N GLY A 8 -8.83 28.08 -37.07
CA GLY A 8 -8.25 26.83 -36.63
C GLY A 8 -8.41 26.69 -35.10
N CYS A 9 -9.27 25.77 -34.64
CA CYS A 9 -9.25 25.32 -33.28
C CYS A 9 -8.02 24.42 -33.06
N THR A 10 -6.98 24.97 -32.44
CA THR A 10 -5.89 24.17 -31.87
C THR A 10 -6.43 23.49 -30.65
N ALA A 11 -6.74 22.19 -30.75
CA ALA A 11 -6.98 21.33 -29.61
C ALA A 11 -5.67 21.26 -28.81
N LEU A 12 -5.72 21.68 -27.54
CA LEU A 12 -4.66 21.45 -26.56
C LEU A 12 -4.47 19.94 -26.42
N PRO A 13 -3.23 19.42 -26.39
CA PRO A 13 -3.01 18.03 -26.04
C PRO A 13 -3.58 17.81 -24.64
N GLY A 14 -4.63 17.00 -24.55
CA GLY A 14 -5.19 16.58 -23.29
C GLY A 14 -4.08 15.94 -22.47
N GLU A 15 -3.83 16.49 -21.30
CA GLU A 15 -3.00 15.93 -20.27
C GLU A 15 -3.58 14.56 -19.93
N GLN A 16 -3.02 13.54 -20.55
CA GLN A 16 -3.35 12.16 -20.27
C GLN A 16 -2.87 11.91 -18.85
N LEU A 17 -3.81 11.94 -17.90
CA LEU A 17 -3.57 11.39 -16.56
C LEU A 17 -2.93 10.01 -16.73
N PRO A 18 -1.84 9.70 -16.03
CA PRO A 18 -1.21 8.39 -16.13
C PRO A 18 -2.29 7.35 -15.88
N SER A 19 -2.59 6.56 -16.90
CA SER A 19 -3.50 5.43 -16.79
C SER A 19 -3.01 4.61 -15.60
N SER A 20 -3.88 4.38 -14.61
CA SER A 20 -3.59 3.51 -13.46
C SER A 20 -3.16 2.16 -14.02
N ARG A 21 -1.85 1.99 -14.20
CA ARG A 21 -1.31 0.73 -14.73
C ARG A 21 -1.55 -0.31 -13.66
N SER A 22 -2.40 -1.28 -13.96
CA SER A 22 -2.67 -2.37 -13.04
C SER A 22 -1.37 -3.12 -12.73
N ILE A 23 -0.98 -3.16 -11.47
CA ILE A 23 0.18 -3.91 -11.01
C ILE A 23 -0.16 -5.39 -11.05
N GLN A 24 0.56 -6.16 -11.87
CA GLN A 24 0.31 -7.59 -12.07
C GLN A 24 1.37 -8.46 -11.40
N ASP A 25 2.61 -7.99 -11.32
CA ASP A 25 3.75 -8.73 -10.80
C ASP A 25 4.76 -7.82 -10.06
N ALA A 26 5.82 -8.42 -9.50
CA ALA A 26 6.84 -7.70 -8.76
C ALA A 26 7.60 -6.67 -9.63
N GLY A 27 7.76 -6.94 -10.92
CA GLY A 27 8.40 -6.02 -11.85
C GLY A 27 7.57 -4.75 -12.08
N ASP A 28 6.24 -4.91 -12.18
CA ASP A 28 5.32 -3.78 -12.28
C ASP A 28 5.33 -2.94 -11.00
N LEU A 29 5.35 -3.59 -9.82
CA LEU A 29 5.44 -2.90 -8.53
C LEU A 29 6.74 -2.10 -8.41
N LEU A 30 7.89 -2.68 -8.76
CA LEU A 30 9.18 -1.98 -8.76
C LEU A 30 9.15 -0.74 -9.64
N ARG A 31 8.63 -0.89 -10.85
CA ARG A 31 8.52 0.23 -11.80
C ARG A 31 7.60 1.32 -11.28
N ALA A 32 6.45 0.97 -10.72
CA ALA A 32 5.51 1.92 -10.17
C ALA A 32 6.10 2.70 -8.98
N LEU A 33 6.88 2.04 -8.12
CA LEU A 33 7.61 2.70 -7.03
C LEU A 33 8.67 3.67 -7.56
N GLN A 34 9.43 3.29 -8.59
CA GLN A 34 10.41 4.18 -9.22
C GLN A 34 9.74 5.39 -9.89
N GLU A 35 8.61 5.20 -10.56
CA GLU A 35 7.82 6.28 -11.15
C GLU A 35 7.26 7.23 -10.07
N ALA A 36 7.00 6.72 -8.86
CA ALA A 36 6.62 7.51 -7.69
C ALA A 36 7.79 8.21 -6.99
N GLY A 37 9.02 8.03 -7.49
CA GLY A 37 10.24 8.68 -6.97
C GLY A 37 10.93 7.92 -5.85
N ALA A 38 10.52 6.68 -5.55
CA ALA A 38 11.24 5.83 -4.60
C ALA A 38 12.43 5.13 -5.27
N GLU A 39 13.38 4.67 -4.46
CA GLU A 39 14.52 3.85 -4.90
C GLU A 39 14.37 2.42 -4.38
N PRO A 40 13.50 1.59 -5.01
CA PRO A 40 13.25 0.25 -4.52
C PRO A 40 14.40 -0.70 -4.83
N ALA A 41 14.74 -1.56 -3.86
CA ALA A 41 15.73 -2.63 -4.03
C ALA A 41 15.13 -3.97 -3.57
N LEU A 42 15.19 -4.99 -4.43
CA LEU A 42 14.80 -6.35 -4.06
C LEU A 42 15.98 -7.07 -3.41
N THR A 43 15.72 -7.68 -2.26
CA THR A 43 16.69 -8.46 -1.50
C THR A 43 16.07 -9.79 -1.07
N GLN A 44 16.89 -10.73 -0.63
CA GLN A 44 16.44 -11.90 0.08
C GLN A 44 16.29 -11.57 1.57
N GLY A 45 15.26 -12.09 2.22
CA GLY A 45 15.02 -11.85 3.63
C GLY A 45 14.08 -12.90 4.24
N ASP A 46 13.80 -12.75 5.51
CA ASP A 46 12.90 -13.62 6.23
C ASP A 46 11.45 -13.36 5.80
N LEU A 47 10.80 -14.40 5.34
CA LEU A 47 9.46 -14.38 4.79
C LEU A 47 8.53 -15.32 5.54
N GLN A 48 7.25 -15.02 5.51
CA GLN A 48 6.23 -15.89 6.10
C GLN A 48 5.97 -17.10 5.20
N ALA A 49 6.62 -18.22 5.48
CA ALA A 49 6.49 -19.46 4.67
C ALA A 49 5.04 -19.93 4.52
N ALA A 50 4.16 -19.62 5.48
CA ALA A 50 2.76 -19.99 5.44
C ALA A 50 1.95 -19.28 4.35
N LEU A 51 2.43 -18.15 3.81
CA LEU A 51 1.81 -17.47 2.67
C LEU A 51 2.12 -18.18 1.36
N GLY A 52 3.25 -18.90 1.27
CA GLY A 52 3.67 -19.55 0.03
C GLY A 52 4.09 -18.54 -1.05
N GLY A 53 4.10 -18.99 -2.31
CA GLY A 53 4.56 -18.17 -3.42
C GLY A 53 6.07 -18.00 -3.47
N SER A 54 6.54 -17.22 -4.45
CA SER A 54 7.94 -16.76 -4.51
C SER A 54 8.08 -15.47 -3.74
N GLY A 55 8.78 -15.52 -2.62
CA GLY A 55 8.92 -14.38 -1.74
C GLY A 55 10.23 -13.61 -1.93
N SER A 56 10.16 -12.30 -1.77
CA SER A 56 11.30 -11.38 -1.73
C SER A 56 11.02 -10.24 -0.75
N VAL A 57 12.08 -9.60 -0.28
CA VAL A 57 11.98 -8.38 0.51
C VAL A 57 12.30 -7.20 -0.38
N LEU A 58 11.37 -6.28 -0.45
CA LEU A 58 11.52 -5.02 -1.13
C LEU A 58 11.88 -3.95 -0.11
N ARG A 59 13.01 -3.29 -0.30
CA ARG A 59 13.42 -2.13 0.48
C ARG A 59 13.04 -0.84 -0.25
N VAL A 60 12.39 0.04 0.49
CA VAL A 60 12.13 1.43 0.08
C VAL A 60 12.59 2.31 1.22
N ASP A 61 13.65 3.05 1.03
CA ASP A 61 14.36 3.76 2.10
C ASP A 61 14.75 2.82 3.25
N GLU A 62 14.24 3.05 4.46
CA GLU A 62 14.43 2.19 5.63
C GLU A 62 13.33 1.13 5.81
N ALA A 63 12.27 1.18 4.99
CA ALA A 63 11.16 0.26 5.09
C ALA A 63 11.46 -1.08 4.40
N GLU A 64 11.18 -2.17 5.10
CA GLU A 64 11.22 -3.53 4.56
C GLU A 64 9.80 -4.02 4.30
N ILE A 65 9.51 -4.35 3.04
CA ILE A 65 8.22 -4.75 2.53
C ILE A 65 8.35 -6.18 2.02
N GLN A 66 7.54 -7.09 2.53
CA GLN A 66 7.51 -8.47 2.06
C GLN A 66 6.62 -8.57 0.82
N VAL A 67 7.14 -9.15 -0.25
CA VAL A 67 6.42 -9.34 -1.52
C VAL A 67 6.37 -10.82 -1.85
N TYR A 68 5.17 -11.34 -2.04
CA TYR A 68 4.91 -12.73 -2.41
C TYR A 68 4.26 -12.76 -3.78
N GLU A 69 4.93 -13.40 -4.74
CA GLU A 69 4.43 -13.55 -6.11
C GLU A 69 3.94 -14.97 -6.35
N TYR A 70 2.76 -15.10 -6.90
CA TYR A 70 2.08 -16.37 -7.18
C TYR A 70 2.10 -16.67 -8.68
N PRO A 71 2.00 -17.96 -9.08
CA PRO A 71 1.95 -18.34 -10.48
C PRO A 71 0.78 -17.71 -11.24
N SER A 72 -0.35 -17.51 -10.56
CA SER A 72 -1.54 -16.88 -11.13
C SER A 72 -2.26 -15.99 -10.11
N GLU A 73 -3.12 -15.11 -10.62
CA GLU A 73 -4.01 -14.30 -9.78
C GLU A 73 -4.99 -15.18 -8.97
N GLY A 74 -5.45 -16.30 -9.54
CA GLY A 74 -6.32 -17.26 -8.84
C GLY A 74 -5.63 -17.92 -7.64
N ASP A 75 -4.33 -18.25 -7.77
CA ASP A 75 -3.54 -18.81 -6.66
C ASP A 75 -3.38 -17.76 -5.55
N ARG A 76 -3.07 -16.51 -5.91
CA ARG A 76 -2.99 -15.40 -4.97
C ARG A 76 -4.34 -15.18 -4.28
N GLU A 77 -5.45 -15.19 -5.02
CA GLU A 77 -6.79 -14.97 -4.48
C GLU A 77 -7.19 -16.06 -3.48
N ALA A 78 -6.84 -17.32 -3.76
CA ALA A 78 -7.07 -18.44 -2.84
C ALA A 78 -6.37 -18.24 -1.49
N VAL A 79 -5.19 -17.62 -1.48
CA VAL A 79 -4.47 -17.29 -0.24
C VAL A 79 -5.05 -16.04 0.42
N SER A 80 -5.27 -14.97 -0.33
CA SER A 80 -5.75 -13.69 0.21
C SER A 80 -7.12 -13.80 0.89
N LYS A 81 -8.03 -14.66 0.39
CA LYS A 81 -9.33 -14.95 1.03
C LYS A 81 -9.22 -15.59 2.42
N ARG A 82 -8.07 -16.16 2.75
CA ARG A 82 -7.79 -16.78 4.05
C ARG A 82 -7.16 -15.81 5.04
N ILE A 83 -6.78 -14.62 4.58
CA ILE A 83 -6.22 -13.57 5.45
C ILE A 83 -7.38 -12.78 6.05
N GLY A 84 -7.46 -12.82 7.38
CA GLY A 84 -8.43 -12.03 8.13
C GLY A 84 -8.01 -10.56 8.27
N PRO A 85 -8.91 -9.69 8.76
CA PRO A 85 -8.67 -8.26 8.90
C PRO A 85 -7.51 -7.92 9.85
N GLU A 86 -7.17 -8.82 10.74
CA GLU A 86 -6.03 -8.67 11.66
C GLU A 86 -4.71 -9.26 11.11
N GLY A 87 -4.69 -9.64 9.85
CA GLY A 87 -3.50 -10.25 9.22
C GLY A 87 -3.26 -11.69 9.63
N LEU A 88 -4.22 -12.37 10.23
CA LEU A 88 -4.13 -13.80 10.59
C LEU A 88 -4.55 -14.67 9.40
N LEU A 89 -3.86 -15.80 9.21
CA LEU A 89 -4.14 -16.73 8.14
C LEU A 89 -4.99 -17.90 8.65
N GLN A 90 -6.17 -18.11 8.08
CA GLN A 90 -7.00 -19.26 8.38
C GLN A 90 -6.32 -20.58 7.96
N GLY A 91 -6.15 -21.49 8.91
CA GLY A 91 -5.48 -22.79 8.67
C GLY A 91 -3.97 -22.69 8.47
N GLY A 92 -3.34 -21.61 8.90
CA GLY A 92 -1.90 -21.41 8.92
C GLY A 92 -1.46 -20.57 10.10
N THR A 93 -0.15 -20.43 10.28
CA THR A 93 0.42 -19.58 11.31
C THR A 93 1.25 -18.48 10.63
N LEU A 94 0.88 -17.22 10.86
CA LEU A 94 1.68 -16.06 10.53
C LEU A 94 2.17 -15.42 11.84
N VAL A 95 3.42 -15.01 11.86
CA VAL A 95 4.01 -14.33 13.01
C VAL A 95 4.47 -12.96 12.56
N TRP A 96 3.79 -11.92 13.04
CA TRP A 96 4.14 -10.55 12.78
C TRP A 96 4.72 -9.90 14.04
N LEU A 97 5.75 -9.08 13.89
CA LEU A 97 6.32 -8.30 14.99
C LEU A 97 5.53 -7.02 15.30
N GLY A 98 4.38 -6.86 14.68
CA GLY A 98 3.47 -5.74 14.84
C GLY A 98 2.22 -5.96 14.00
N HIS A 99 1.40 -4.93 13.82
CA HIS A 99 0.21 -5.01 12.97
C HIS A 99 0.61 -4.93 11.49
N PRO A 100 0.33 -5.97 10.67
CA PRO A 100 0.69 -5.96 9.27
C PRO A 100 -0.35 -5.19 8.46
N ASN A 101 0.12 -4.34 7.54
CA ASN A 101 -0.68 -3.83 6.44
C ASN A 101 -0.46 -4.76 5.25
N ILE A 102 -1.52 -5.39 4.74
CA ILE A 102 -1.45 -6.39 3.67
C ILE A 102 -2.31 -5.97 2.50
N TRP A 103 -1.73 -5.95 1.31
CA TRP A 103 -2.41 -5.67 0.04
C TRP A 103 -2.38 -6.88 -0.87
N ALA A 104 -3.33 -6.95 -1.79
CA ALA A 104 -3.37 -7.94 -2.86
C ALA A 104 -3.67 -7.24 -4.20
N ALA A 105 -2.75 -7.39 -5.17
CA ALA A 105 -2.91 -6.84 -6.50
C ALA A 105 -2.30 -7.80 -7.54
N GLY A 106 -2.98 -8.02 -8.66
CA GLY A 106 -2.54 -8.96 -9.68
C GLY A 106 -2.17 -10.31 -9.08
N ARG A 107 -0.93 -10.75 -9.26
CA ARG A 107 -0.38 -11.99 -8.70
C ARG A 107 0.35 -11.81 -7.37
N LEU A 108 0.24 -10.60 -6.73
CA LEU A 108 1.02 -10.26 -5.55
C LEU A 108 0.18 -10.24 -4.27
N ILE A 109 0.79 -10.69 -3.17
CA ILE A 109 0.48 -10.27 -1.82
C ILE A 109 1.68 -9.45 -1.33
N VAL A 110 1.41 -8.26 -0.81
CA VAL A 110 2.42 -7.32 -0.30
C VAL A 110 2.11 -7.07 1.17
N ALA A 111 3.09 -7.25 2.05
CA ALA A 111 2.93 -7.05 3.48
C ALA A 111 3.98 -6.08 4.03
N TYR A 112 3.54 -5.07 4.75
CA TYR A 112 4.39 -4.11 5.45
C TYR A 112 4.04 -4.11 6.94
N VAL A 113 5.03 -4.42 7.77
CA VAL A 113 4.91 -4.38 9.23
C VAL A 113 5.62 -3.13 9.74
N GLY A 114 4.89 -2.04 9.80
CA GLY A 114 5.42 -0.75 10.24
C GLY A 114 4.33 0.30 10.32
N THR A 115 4.68 1.44 10.91
CA THR A 115 3.76 2.56 11.17
C THR A 115 4.07 3.80 10.34
N ASP A 116 4.99 3.69 9.37
CA ASP A 116 5.30 4.82 8.49
C ASP A 116 4.11 5.11 7.57
N GLY A 117 3.41 6.21 7.85
CA GLY A 117 2.25 6.64 7.08
C GLY A 117 2.57 6.96 5.62
N GLY A 118 3.79 7.40 5.31
CA GLY A 118 4.24 7.67 3.95
C GLY A 118 4.31 6.39 3.12
N VAL A 119 4.89 5.33 3.69
CA VAL A 119 4.96 3.99 3.06
C VAL A 119 3.56 3.41 2.88
N ILE A 120 2.70 3.51 3.90
CA ILE A 120 1.33 3.00 3.83
C ILE A 120 0.53 3.72 2.74
N LEU A 121 0.62 5.06 2.67
CA LEU A 121 -0.06 5.85 1.64
C LEU A 121 0.47 5.55 0.24
N LEU A 122 1.78 5.41 0.08
CA LEU A 122 2.42 5.05 -1.18
C LEU A 122 1.90 3.70 -1.68
N LEU A 123 1.96 2.67 -0.83
CA LEU A 123 1.50 1.31 -1.19
C LEU A 123 -0.01 1.28 -1.46
N SER A 124 -0.82 1.98 -0.66
CA SER A 124 -2.27 2.06 -0.89
C SER A 124 -2.61 2.80 -2.18
N GLY A 125 -1.84 3.83 -2.54
CA GLY A 125 -2.00 4.54 -3.81
C GLY A 125 -1.69 3.66 -5.03
N LEU A 126 -0.77 2.70 -4.89
CA LEU A 126 -0.35 1.81 -5.96
C LEU A 126 -1.17 0.51 -6.02
N LEU A 127 -1.54 -0.06 -4.88
CA LEU A 127 -2.13 -1.40 -4.76
C LEU A 127 -3.63 -1.38 -4.42
N GLY A 128 -4.17 -0.22 -4.03
CA GLY A 128 -5.53 -0.08 -3.55
C GLY A 128 -5.65 -0.26 -2.03
N ASP A 129 -6.86 -0.53 -1.56
CA ASP A 129 -7.13 -0.69 -0.13
C ASP A 129 -6.47 -1.96 0.43
N PRO A 130 -5.90 -1.90 1.66
CA PRO A 130 -5.34 -3.07 2.29
C PRO A 130 -6.43 -4.09 2.68
N LEU A 131 -6.07 -5.37 2.68
CA LEU A 131 -6.93 -6.47 3.14
C LEU A 131 -7.11 -6.45 4.66
N THR A 132 -6.09 -5.97 5.37
CA THR A 132 -6.12 -5.82 6.82
C THR A 132 -6.75 -4.48 7.17
N ALA A 133 -7.58 -4.46 8.20
CA ALA A 133 -8.02 -3.19 8.75
C ALA A 133 -6.76 -2.46 9.21
N SER A 134 -6.43 -1.34 8.57
CA SER A 134 -5.56 -0.38 9.24
C SER A 134 -6.21 -0.12 10.59
N GLU A 135 -5.51 -0.41 11.69
CA GLU A 135 -5.75 0.40 12.86
C GLU A 135 -5.39 1.81 12.42
N SER A 136 -6.38 2.49 11.84
CA SER A 136 -6.39 3.92 11.99
C SER A 136 -6.11 4.09 13.47
N VAL A 137 -5.02 4.73 13.82
CA VAL A 137 -4.93 5.46 15.06
C VAL A 137 -6.10 6.44 14.91
N VAL A 138 -7.32 5.94 15.17
CA VAL A 138 -8.41 6.77 15.56
C VAL A 138 -7.80 7.38 16.81
N ASP A 139 -7.50 8.63 16.69
CA ASP A 139 -7.27 9.52 17.82
C ASP A 139 -8.39 9.15 18.81
N GLU A 140 -8.15 8.12 19.64
CA GLU A 140 -9.05 7.82 20.74
C GLU A 140 -9.03 9.10 21.54
N PRO A 141 -10.18 9.80 21.61
CA PRO A 141 -10.22 11.02 22.36
C PRO A 141 -9.69 10.63 23.75
N TYR A 142 -8.58 11.23 24.14
CA TYR A 142 -7.93 10.99 25.43
C TYR A 142 -9.02 10.75 26.48
N PRO A 143 -8.89 9.74 27.34
CA PRO A 143 -9.88 9.47 28.39
C PRO A 143 -10.30 10.81 29.01
N PRO A 144 -11.59 11.05 29.23
CA PRO A 144 -12.08 12.36 29.69
C PRO A 144 -11.33 12.91 30.89
N ALA A 145 -10.75 12.02 31.71
CA ALA A 145 -9.87 12.39 32.82
C ALA A 145 -8.55 13.04 32.36
N VAL A 146 -7.98 12.63 31.23
CA VAL A 146 -6.74 13.20 30.67
C VAL A 146 -7.04 14.56 30.01
N LEU A 147 -8.15 14.65 29.29
CA LEU A 147 -8.63 15.91 28.72
C LEU A 147 -8.91 16.95 29.80
N ALA A 148 -9.55 16.56 30.90
CA ALA A 148 -9.80 17.43 32.05
C ALA A 148 -8.50 17.89 32.72
N ALA A 149 -7.49 17.03 32.85
CA ALA A 149 -6.19 17.39 33.40
C ALA A 149 -5.41 18.34 32.51
N MET A 150 -5.47 18.16 31.16
CA MET A 150 -4.85 19.08 30.21
C MET A 150 -5.52 20.44 30.18
N GLN A 151 -6.85 20.50 30.33
CA GLN A 151 -7.61 21.77 30.43
C GLN A 151 -7.33 22.50 31.72
N ALA A 152 -7.15 21.81 32.85
CA ALA A 152 -6.79 22.40 34.13
C ALA A 152 -5.39 23.06 34.09
N LEU A 153 -4.41 22.37 33.46
CA LEU A 153 -3.06 22.93 33.28
C LEU A 153 -3.04 24.17 32.37
N ALA A 154 -3.90 24.26 31.38
CA ALA A 154 -3.97 25.42 30.46
C ALA A 154 -4.61 26.67 31.11
N GLN A 155 -5.26 26.53 32.25
CA GLN A 155 -5.89 27.66 32.98
C GLN A 155 -4.97 28.25 34.04
N GLU A 156 -3.83 27.64 34.32
CA GLU A 156 -2.85 28.14 35.30
C GLU A 156 -1.70 28.98 34.69
N LEU A 157 -1.75 29.21 33.36
CA LEU A 157 -0.81 30.06 32.63
C LEU A 157 -1.44 31.38 32.21
#